data_88f4cac621fb22ac27524aa8a1b8ed96
#
_entry.id   88f4cac621fb22ac27524aa8a1b8ed96
#
_cell.length_a   1.000
_cell.length_b   1.000
_cell.length_c   1.000
_cell.angle_alpha   90.00
_cell.angle_beta   90.00
_cell.angle_gamma   90.00
#
_symmetry.space_group_name_H-M   'P 1'
#
loop_
_entity.id
_entity.type
_entity.pdbx_description
1 polymer ?
#
loop_
_entity_poly.entity_id
_entity_poly.type
_entity_poly.pdbx_seq_one_letter_code
_entity_poly.pdbx_strand_id
1 'polypeptide(L)'
;MNKPVSIRRAAVNDADPITRLAAELGYATHAETMRHRLEAILASAADLLIVAVDSSNAVVGWLQARVAHIVESGFRAEIVGLIVAPTSRRRGIGRALVLAAEDWAREMSAEAIVVRSNFKRAESQAFYPALGYATTKTQVVYRKPFKAEIAGTE
;
A
#
# COMPACT_ATOMS: atom_id res chain seq x y z
N MET A 1 1.24 26.40 -4.57
CA MET A 1 -0.10 25.84 -4.75
C MET A 1 -0.04 24.32 -4.77
N ASN A 2 -0.86 23.70 -3.97
CA ASN A 2 -0.98 22.25 -4.02
C ASN A 2 -1.70 21.85 -5.31
N LYS A 3 -1.02 21.06 -6.15
CA LYS A 3 -1.67 20.48 -7.31
C LYS A 3 -2.75 19.50 -6.84
N PRO A 4 -3.96 19.55 -7.40
CA PRO A 4 -5.00 18.62 -7.04
C PRO A 4 -4.56 17.16 -7.31
N VAL A 5 -4.94 16.26 -6.43
CA VAL A 5 -4.61 14.84 -6.52
C VAL A 5 -5.90 14.05 -6.64
N SER A 6 -5.93 13.07 -7.54
CA SER A 6 -7.03 12.12 -7.67
C SER A 6 -6.56 10.71 -7.36
N ILE A 7 -7.49 9.87 -6.87
CA ILE A 7 -7.24 8.47 -6.58
C ILE A 7 -7.95 7.64 -7.67
N ARG A 8 -7.24 6.67 -8.24
CA ARG A 8 -7.81 5.72 -9.19
C ARG A 8 -7.22 4.33 -8.99
N ARG A 9 -7.85 3.33 -9.54
CA ARG A 9 -7.25 2.00 -9.61
C ARG A 9 -5.98 2.06 -10.45
N ALA A 10 -4.98 1.28 -10.05
CA ALA A 10 -3.76 1.11 -10.81
C ALA A 10 -4.04 0.29 -12.08
N ALA A 11 -3.19 0.49 -13.07
CA ALA A 11 -3.13 -0.30 -14.29
C ALA A 11 -1.72 -0.87 -14.46
N VAL A 12 -1.54 -1.85 -15.33
CA VAL A 12 -0.22 -2.44 -15.60
C VAL A 12 0.77 -1.37 -16.07
N ASN A 13 0.30 -0.34 -16.77
CA ASN A 13 1.13 0.79 -17.21
C ASN A 13 1.68 1.63 -16.05
N ASP A 14 1.19 1.47 -14.84
CA ASP A 14 1.72 2.14 -13.65
C ASP A 14 2.96 1.42 -13.07
N ALA A 15 3.39 0.32 -13.67
CA ALA A 15 4.52 -0.47 -13.16
C ALA A 15 5.80 0.35 -12.97
N ASP A 16 6.16 1.20 -13.94
CA ASP A 16 7.38 2.01 -13.86
C ASP A 16 7.34 3.01 -12.71
N PRO A 17 6.32 3.87 -12.57
CA PRO A 17 6.26 4.79 -11.43
C PRO A 17 6.12 4.06 -10.07
N ILE A 18 5.39 2.96 -10.00
CA ILE A 18 5.29 2.16 -8.77
C ILE A 18 6.65 1.59 -8.40
N THR A 19 7.41 1.07 -9.37
CA THR A 19 8.77 0.56 -9.16
C THR A 19 9.69 1.66 -8.62
N ARG A 20 9.65 2.85 -9.20
CA ARG A 20 10.48 3.97 -8.74
C ARG A 20 10.16 4.36 -7.31
N LEU A 21 8.89 4.48 -6.96
CA LEU A 21 8.48 4.83 -5.60
C LEU A 21 8.88 3.75 -4.59
N ALA A 22 8.73 2.47 -4.96
CA ALA A 22 9.16 1.36 -4.10
C ALA A 22 10.67 1.39 -3.86
N ALA A 23 11.47 1.69 -4.88
CA ALA A 23 12.93 1.78 -4.76
C ALA A 23 13.38 2.88 -3.79
N GLU A 24 12.67 3.99 -3.72
CA GLU A 24 12.95 5.08 -2.78
C GLU A 24 12.84 4.65 -1.33
N LEU A 25 12.06 3.61 -1.03
CA LEU A 25 11.94 3.04 0.32
C LEU A 25 12.80 1.78 0.53
N GLY A 26 13.70 1.47 -0.40
CA GLY A 26 14.61 0.33 -0.29
C GLY A 26 14.06 -0.99 -0.84
N TYR A 27 12.90 -0.98 -1.48
CA TYR A 27 12.30 -2.18 -2.10
C TYR A 27 12.65 -2.22 -3.59
N ALA A 28 13.95 -2.37 -3.88
CA ALA A 28 14.43 -2.41 -5.27
C ALA A 28 13.89 -3.64 -6.00
N THR A 29 13.34 -3.42 -7.19
CA THR A 29 12.93 -4.50 -8.10
C THR A 29 13.04 -4.02 -9.54
N HIS A 30 13.00 -4.95 -10.49
CA HIS A 30 12.98 -4.60 -11.91
C HIS A 30 11.55 -4.30 -12.36
N ALA A 31 11.40 -3.36 -13.30
CA ALA A 31 10.09 -2.96 -13.83
C ALA A 31 9.31 -4.14 -14.41
N GLU A 32 9.99 -5.09 -15.09
CA GLU A 32 9.35 -6.28 -15.61
C GLU A 32 8.80 -7.19 -14.51
N THR A 33 9.57 -7.40 -13.45
CA THR A 33 9.10 -8.15 -12.27
C THR A 33 7.89 -7.46 -11.64
N MET A 34 7.92 -6.14 -11.52
CA MET A 34 6.80 -5.37 -11.01
C MET A 34 5.57 -5.53 -11.89
N ARG A 35 5.74 -5.50 -13.21
CA ARG A 35 4.63 -5.69 -14.15
C ARG A 35 3.92 -7.03 -13.93
N HIS A 36 4.66 -8.12 -13.79
CA HIS A 36 4.08 -9.44 -13.48
C HIS A 36 3.34 -9.46 -12.13
N ARG A 37 3.89 -8.78 -11.13
CA ARG A 37 3.21 -8.66 -9.82
C ARG A 37 1.89 -7.90 -9.96
N LEU A 38 1.88 -6.80 -10.70
CA LEU A 38 0.69 -6.01 -10.94
C LEU A 38 -0.38 -6.80 -11.70
N GLU A 39 0.00 -7.56 -12.73
CA GLU A 39 -0.93 -8.41 -13.47
C GLU A 39 -1.66 -9.37 -12.52
N ALA A 40 -0.94 -10.03 -11.63
CA ALA A 40 -1.52 -10.96 -10.66
C ALA A 40 -2.44 -10.24 -9.65
N ILE A 41 -2.00 -9.10 -9.12
CA ILE A 41 -2.77 -8.32 -8.14
C ILE A 41 -4.05 -7.78 -8.78
N LEU A 42 -3.96 -7.21 -9.99
CA LEU A 42 -5.09 -6.61 -10.68
C LEU A 42 -6.12 -7.66 -11.17
N ALA A 43 -5.69 -8.90 -11.36
CA ALA A 43 -6.57 -10.01 -11.71
C ALA A 43 -7.31 -10.58 -10.49
N SER A 44 -6.90 -10.27 -9.27
CA SER A 44 -7.48 -10.81 -8.04
C SER A 44 -8.63 -9.94 -7.53
N ALA A 45 -9.80 -10.53 -7.35
CA ALA A 45 -10.94 -9.84 -6.74
C ALA A 45 -10.73 -9.54 -5.23
N ALA A 46 -9.79 -10.21 -4.60
CA ALA A 46 -9.45 -10.04 -3.18
C ALA A 46 -8.44 -8.92 -2.93
N ASP A 47 -7.87 -8.35 -3.98
CA ASP A 47 -6.83 -7.33 -3.89
C ASP A 47 -7.30 -5.98 -4.42
N LEU A 48 -6.81 -4.93 -3.79
CA LEU A 48 -6.95 -3.55 -4.23
C LEU A 48 -5.56 -2.97 -4.46
N LEU A 49 -5.36 -2.35 -5.61
CA LEU A 49 -4.19 -1.51 -5.87
C LEU A 49 -4.66 -0.18 -6.44
N ILE A 50 -4.40 0.89 -5.73
CA ILE A 50 -4.77 2.25 -6.11
C ILE A 50 -3.56 3.14 -6.16
N VAL A 51 -3.63 4.15 -7.00
CA VAL A 51 -2.60 5.17 -7.15
C VAL A 51 -3.19 6.56 -6.95
N ALA A 52 -2.38 7.45 -6.40
CA ALA A 52 -2.65 8.87 -6.36
C ALA A 52 -1.91 9.53 -7.51
N VAL A 53 -2.63 10.29 -8.33
CA VAL A 53 -2.06 11.00 -9.47
C VAL A 53 -2.29 12.50 -9.31
N ASP A 54 -1.29 13.29 -9.69
CA ASP A 54 -1.38 14.73 -9.66
C ASP A 54 -1.98 15.30 -10.96
N SER A 55 -2.11 16.61 -11.04
CA SER A 55 -2.69 17.29 -12.20
C SER A 55 -1.88 17.12 -13.50
N SER A 56 -0.63 16.68 -13.42
CA SER A 56 0.20 16.33 -14.58
C SER A 56 0.12 14.86 -14.95
N ASN A 57 -0.80 14.12 -14.31
CA ASN A 57 -0.97 12.67 -14.47
C ASN A 57 0.22 11.84 -13.99
N ALA A 58 1.05 12.41 -13.12
CA ALA A 58 2.15 11.68 -12.49
C ALA A 58 1.66 10.91 -11.27
N VAL A 59 2.11 9.66 -11.12
CA VAL A 59 1.84 8.86 -9.93
C VAL A 59 2.70 9.36 -8.79
N VAL A 60 2.07 9.85 -7.73
CA VAL A 60 2.73 10.43 -6.56
C VAL A 60 2.56 9.59 -5.30
N GLY A 61 1.82 8.51 -5.38
CA GLY A 61 1.66 7.55 -4.29
C GLY A 61 0.87 6.34 -4.73
N TRP A 62 0.95 5.26 -3.94
CA TRP A 62 0.15 4.06 -4.16
C TRP A 62 -0.17 3.38 -2.84
N LEU A 63 -1.24 2.59 -2.85
CA LEU A 63 -1.64 1.75 -1.73
C LEU A 63 -2.11 0.40 -2.27
N GLN A 64 -1.64 -0.67 -1.63
CA GLN A 64 -2.17 -2.02 -1.83
C GLN A 64 -2.87 -2.49 -0.57
N ALA A 65 -4.05 -3.07 -0.74
CA ALA A 65 -4.80 -3.73 0.31
C ALA A 65 -5.34 -5.07 -0.20
N ARG A 66 -5.71 -5.93 0.71
CA ARG A 66 -6.35 -7.21 0.38
C ARG A 66 -7.37 -7.58 1.45
N VAL A 67 -8.31 -8.43 1.09
CA VAL A 67 -9.24 -9.05 2.05
C VAL A 67 -8.93 -10.53 2.20
N ALA A 68 -9.11 -11.05 3.40
CA ALA A 68 -8.87 -12.47 3.68
C ALA A 68 -9.74 -12.95 4.85
N HIS A 69 -10.08 -14.23 4.81
CA HIS A 69 -10.66 -14.92 5.94
C HIS A 69 -9.55 -15.42 6.86
N ILE A 70 -9.54 -14.98 8.09
CA ILE A 70 -8.55 -15.35 9.09
C ILE A 70 -9.26 -16.09 10.23
N VAL A 71 -8.81 -17.29 10.53
CA VAL A 71 -9.47 -18.13 11.54
C VAL A 71 -9.64 -17.39 12.87
N GLU A 72 -8.59 -16.69 13.30
CA GLU A 72 -8.59 -16.01 14.61
C GLU A 72 -9.36 -14.69 14.66
N SER A 73 -9.56 -14.05 13.51
CA SER A 73 -10.04 -12.66 13.48
C SER A 73 -11.11 -12.38 12.42
N GLY A 74 -11.62 -13.40 11.73
CA GLY A 74 -12.70 -13.23 10.77
C GLY A 74 -12.28 -12.69 9.41
N PHE A 75 -13.24 -12.12 8.71
CA PHE A 75 -13.03 -11.54 7.38
C PHE A 75 -12.56 -10.08 7.51
N ARG A 76 -11.35 -9.82 7.09
CA ARG A 76 -10.76 -8.50 7.26
C ARG A 76 -10.02 -8.01 6.03
N ALA A 77 -9.91 -6.70 5.91
CA ALA A 77 -9.00 -6.06 4.97
C ALA A 77 -7.65 -5.80 5.66
N GLU A 78 -6.59 -5.80 4.87
CA GLU A 78 -5.24 -5.47 5.33
C GLU A 78 -4.57 -4.54 4.32
N ILE A 79 -4.09 -3.39 4.79
CA ILE A 79 -3.20 -2.55 4.01
C ILE A 79 -1.82 -3.18 4.07
N VAL A 80 -1.32 -3.64 2.92
CA VAL A 80 -0.04 -4.34 2.82
C VAL A 80 1.10 -3.45 2.31
N GLY A 81 0.78 -2.29 1.76
CA GLY A 81 1.76 -1.31 1.33
C GLY A 81 1.14 0.06 1.13
N LEU A 82 1.87 1.09 1.51
CA LEU A 82 1.49 2.49 1.32
C LEU A 82 2.76 3.31 1.14
N ILE A 83 2.86 3.98 0.00
CA ILE A 83 4.00 4.83 -0.33
C ILE A 83 3.49 6.15 -0.90
N VAL A 84 4.05 7.26 -0.43
CA VAL A 84 3.84 8.59 -1.00
C VAL A 84 5.21 9.16 -1.37
N ALA A 85 5.33 9.73 -2.57
CA ALA A 85 6.56 10.35 -3.03
C ALA A 85 7.04 11.40 -2.01
N PRO A 86 8.36 11.45 -1.68
CA PRO A 86 8.88 12.39 -0.68
C PRO A 86 8.52 13.85 -0.97
N THR A 87 8.53 14.25 -2.24
CA THR A 87 8.18 15.59 -2.68
C THR A 87 6.69 15.92 -2.58
N SER A 88 5.85 14.91 -2.35
CA SER A 88 4.39 15.04 -2.29
C SER A 88 3.82 14.76 -0.90
N ARG A 89 4.67 14.54 0.10
CA ARG A 89 4.27 14.30 1.48
C ARG A 89 3.64 15.54 2.12
N ARG A 90 2.91 15.33 3.22
CA ARG A 90 2.21 16.36 3.99
C ARG A 90 1.13 17.11 3.19
N ARG A 91 0.59 16.48 2.17
CA ARG A 91 -0.49 17.02 1.34
C ARG A 91 -1.80 16.24 1.48
N GLY A 92 -1.88 15.38 2.48
CA GLY A 92 -3.06 14.54 2.69
C GLY A 92 -3.21 13.36 1.72
N ILE A 93 -2.19 13.06 0.93
CA ILE A 93 -2.24 11.99 -0.08
C ILE A 93 -2.34 10.61 0.59
N GLY A 94 -1.51 10.34 1.60
CA GLY A 94 -1.57 9.10 2.36
C GLY A 94 -2.93 8.90 3.02
N ARG A 95 -3.48 9.95 3.61
CA ARG A 95 -4.82 9.94 4.19
C ARG A 95 -5.89 9.61 3.15
N ALA A 96 -5.83 10.25 1.98
CA ALA A 96 -6.79 9.98 0.90
C ALA A 96 -6.72 8.54 0.41
N LEU A 97 -5.52 7.98 0.28
CA LEU A 97 -5.32 6.58 -0.09
C LEU A 97 -5.91 5.63 0.96
N VAL A 98 -5.66 5.88 2.24
CA VAL A 98 -6.20 5.05 3.32
C VAL A 98 -7.72 5.12 3.37
N LEU A 99 -8.32 6.30 3.24
CA LEU A 99 -9.77 6.44 3.22
C LEU A 99 -10.40 5.70 2.04
N ALA A 100 -9.77 5.73 0.87
CA ALA A 100 -10.23 4.96 -0.30
C ALA A 100 -10.16 3.45 -0.03
N ALA A 101 -9.12 2.98 0.64
CA ALA A 101 -9.00 1.57 1.03
C ALA A 101 -10.07 1.17 2.05
N GLU A 102 -10.39 2.05 3.01
CA GLU A 102 -11.46 1.80 3.98
C GLU A 102 -12.82 1.70 3.30
N ASP A 103 -13.12 2.57 2.34
CA ASP A 103 -14.37 2.50 1.57
C ASP A 103 -14.47 1.17 0.80
N TRP A 104 -13.39 0.78 0.15
CA TRP A 104 -13.32 -0.52 -0.52
C TRP A 104 -13.53 -1.69 0.46
N ALA A 105 -12.88 -1.65 1.63
CA ALA A 105 -13.02 -2.69 2.65
C ALA A 105 -14.49 -2.82 3.11
N ARG A 106 -15.19 -1.71 3.28
CA ARG A 106 -16.63 -1.72 3.61
C ARG A 106 -17.48 -2.30 2.47
N GLU A 107 -17.18 -1.95 1.24
CA GLU A 107 -17.86 -2.52 0.05
C GLU A 107 -17.65 -4.04 -0.03
N MET A 108 -16.49 -4.54 0.38
CA MET A 108 -16.17 -5.96 0.44
C MET A 108 -16.79 -6.65 1.68
N SER A 109 -17.47 -5.92 2.55
CA SER A 109 -18.05 -6.42 3.80
C SER A 109 -17.01 -6.91 4.81
N ALA A 110 -15.81 -6.32 4.81
CA ALA A 110 -14.80 -6.63 5.79
C ALA A 110 -15.24 -6.14 7.18
N GLU A 111 -14.97 -6.94 8.19
CA GLU A 111 -15.31 -6.63 9.60
C GLU A 111 -14.36 -5.59 10.20
N ALA A 112 -13.14 -5.49 9.67
CA ALA A 112 -12.12 -4.56 10.12
C ALA A 112 -11.10 -4.33 9.01
N ILE A 113 -10.32 -3.27 9.17
CA ILE A 113 -9.14 -3.03 8.36
C ILE A 113 -7.92 -2.95 9.28
N VAL A 114 -6.86 -3.65 8.94
CA VAL A 114 -5.61 -3.67 9.70
C VAL A 114 -4.47 -3.19 8.83
N VAL A 115 -3.43 -2.71 9.48
CA VAL A 115 -2.17 -2.35 8.83
C VAL A 115 -1.00 -2.82 9.69
N ARG A 116 0.03 -3.36 9.05
CA ARG A 116 1.29 -3.66 9.71
C ARG A 116 2.31 -2.59 9.36
N SER A 117 2.75 -1.87 10.37
CA SER A 117 3.77 -0.84 10.23
C SER A 117 5.01 -1.21 11.03
N ASN A 118 6.19 -0.90 10.48
CA ASN A 118 7.42 -1.07 11.23
C ASN A 118 7.44 -0.08 12.39
N PHE A 119 7.49 -0.59 13.62
CA PHE A 119 7.46 0.24 14.83
C PHE A 119 8.64 1.23 14.93
N LYS A 120 9.72 1.00 14.19
CA LYS A 120 10.87 1.90 14.11
C LYS A 120 10.60 3.14 13.26
N ARG A 121 9.54 3.14 12.46
CA ARG A 121 9.14 4.31 11.64
C ARG A 121 8.28 5.25 12.46
N ALA A 122 8.86 6.31 13.02
CA ALA A 122 8.15 7.28 13.83
C ALA A 122 6.99 7.95 13.10
N GLU A 123 7.13 8.17 11.80
CA GLU A 123 6.06 8.76 10.95
C GLU A 123 4.80 7.90 10.95
N SER A 124 4.93 6.59 10.81
CA SER A 124 3.80 5.65 10.85
C SER A 124 3.13 5.61 12.21
N GLN A 125 3.90 5.75 13.28
CA GLN A 125 3.38 5.74 14.64
C GLN A 125 2.45 6.93 14.93
N ALA A 126 2.65 8.06 14.26
CA ALA A 126 1.77 9.22 14.37
C ALA A 126 0.64 9.17 13.34
N PHE A 127 0.91 8.70 12.14
CA PHE A 127 -0.01 8.73 10.99
C PHE A 127 -1.26 7.87 11.21
N TYR A 128 -1.09 6.59 11.55
CA TYR A 128 -2.23 5.69 11.69
C TYR A 128 -3.12 6.00 12.88
N PRO A 129 -2.59 6.31 14.09
CA PRO A 129 -3.44 6.75 15.19
C PRO A 129 -4.24 8.01 14.89
N ALA A 130 -3.69 8.96 14.14
CA ALA A 130 -4.41 10.16 13.71
C ALA A 130 -5.61 9.84 12.79
N LEU A 131 -5.61 8.68 12.13
CA LEU A 131 -6.71 8.20 11.30
C LEU A 131 -7.67 7.27 12.04
N GLY A 132 -7.52 7.10 13.35
CA GLY A 132 -8.39 6.26 14.17
C GLY A 132 -7.93 4.81 14.33
N TYR A 133 -6.71 4.47 13.91
CA TYR A 133 -6.15 3.14 14.10
C TYR A 133 -5.55 3.01 15.49
N ALA A 134 -5.91 1.96 16.21
CA ALA A 134 -5.34 1.65 17.52
C ALA A 134 -4.32 0.52 17.40
N THR A 135 -3.22 0.63 18.14
CA THR A 135 -2.23 -0.44 18.24
C THR A 135 -2.85 -1.64 18.95
N THR A 136 -2.83 -2.80 18.30
CA THR A 136 -3.34 -4.05 18.87
C THR A 136 -2.23 -4.95 19.40
N LYS A 137 -1.11 -5.01 18.70
CA LYS A 137 0.04 -5.85 19.09
C LYS A 137 1.30 -5.47 18.34
N THR A 138 2.44 -5.89 18.87
CA THR A 138 3.73 -5.87 18.17
C THR A 138 4.12 -7.30 17.83
N GLN A 139 4.60 -7.53 16.62
CA GLN A 139 4.94 -8.86 16.12
C GLN A 139 6.34 -8.91 15.57
N VAL A 140 6.95 -10.09 15.67
CA VAL A 140 8.18 -10.42 14.95
C VAL A 140 7.80 -11.13 13.66
N VAL A 141 8.40 -10.74 12.56
CA VAL A 141 8.19 -11.37 11.25
C VAL A 141 9.37 -12.28 10.94
N TYR A 142 9.08 -13.55 10.66
CA TYR A 142 10.06 -14.53 10.21
C TYR A 142 9.85 -14.79 8.73
N ARG A 143 10.93 -14.87 7.96
CA ARG A 143 10.90 -15.13 6.53
C ARG A 143 11.85 -16.25 6.15
N LYS A 144 11.39 -17.17 5.29
CA LYS A 144 12.21 -18.21 4.68
C LYS A 144 11.99 -18.16 3.16
N PRO A 145 12.96 -17.71 2.39
CA PRO A 145 12.83 -17.67 0.93
C PRO A 145 12.92 -19.06 0.33
N PHE A 146 12.16 -19.30 -0.75
CA PHE A 146 12.23 -20.54 -1.53
C PHE A 146 12.91 -20.34 -2.88
N LYS A 147 13.11 -19.08 -3.30
CA LYS A 147 13.82 -18.68 -4.51
C LYS A 147 14.88 -17.65 -4.14
N ALA A 148 15.89 -17.51 -5.00
CA ALA A 148 16.87 -16.43 -4.84
C ALA A 148 16.18 -15.06 -4.83
N GLU A 149 16.58 -14.17 -3.92
CA GLU A 149 16.02 -12.84 -3.77
C GLU A 149 16.98 -11.78 -4.29
N ILE A 150 16.40 -10.65 -4.74
CA ILE A 150 17.17 -9.46 -5.06
C ILE A 150 17.65 -8.87 -3.73
N ALA A 151 18.93 -8.45 -3.66
CA ALA A 151 19.49 -7.81 -2.47
C ALA A 151 18.66 -6.57 -2.09
N GLY A 152 18.32 -6.46 -0.80
CA GLY A 152 17.52 -5.34 -0.27
C GLY A 152 16.01 -5.59 -0.21
N THR A 153 15.54 -6.77 -0.58
CA THR A 153 14.14 -7.16 -0.42
C THR A 153 13.95 -7.78 0.97
N GLU A 154 13.17 -7.15 1.83
CA GLU A 154 12.75 -7.69 3.12
C GLU A 154 11.32 -8.21 3.06
#